data_18472ff375ac32aa8278af7a30195b14
#
_entry.id   18472ff375ac32aa8278af7a30195b14
#
_cell.length_a   1.000
_cell.length_b   1.000
_cell.length_c   1.000
_cell.angle_alpha   90.00
_cell.angle_beta   90.00
_cell.angle_gamma   90.00
#
_symmetry.space_group_name_H-M   'P 1'
#
loop_
_entity.id
_entity.type
_entity.pdbx_description
1 polymer ?
#
loop_
_entity_poly.entity_id
_entity_poly.type
_entity_poly.pdbx_seq_one_letter_code
_entity_poly.pdbx_strand_id
1 'polypeptide(L)'
;MSEEGKKRLKELAQQVRNKVAKTGEPVLQQRGLDIVEDLAKELTGPDGLPGLKLLRDSATKFRVQRSPRNAELAVEWERDIGALGLTCQKHGEPKSFVRYVWDEGESKWRKLDGGGEIYEDVTSALIEYLYPEMKT
;
A
#
# COMPACT_ATOMS: atom_id res chain seq x y z
N MET A 1 14.98 -31.37 7.86
CA MET A 1 14.20 -31.56 6.64
C MET A 1 14.93 -32.45 5.66
N SER A 2 14.25 -33.43 5.07
CA SER A 2 14.85 -34.33 4.11
C SER A 2 15.16 -33.66 2.78
N GLU A 3 16.05 -34.26 1.99
CA GLU A 3 16.36 -33.81 0.64
C GLU A 3 15.11 -33.77 -0.24
N GLU A 4 14.22 -34.77 -0.09
CA GLU A 4 12.96 -34.81 -0.83
C GLU A 4 12.03 -33.67 -0.45
N GLY A 5 11.97 -33.30 0.83
CA GLY A 5 11.17 -32.17 1.28
C GLY A 5 11.62 -30.85 0.66
N LYS A 6 12.93 -30.63 0.62
CA LYS A 6 13.49 -29.43 -0.01
C LYS A 6 13.21 -29.38 -1.50
N LYS A 7 13.33 -30.53 -2.18
CA LYS A 7 13.07 -30.63 -3.61
C LYS A 7 11.62 -30.29 -3.94
N ARG A 8 10.67 -30.83 -3.16
CA ARG A 8 9.24 -30.54 -3.34
C ARG A 8 8.93 -29.06 -3.14
N LEU A 9 9.54 -28.47 -2.13
CA LEU A 9 9.33 -27.03 -1.88
C LEU A 9 9.83 -26.18 -3.04
N LYS A 10 11.01 -26.50 -3.59
CA LYS A 10 11.56 -25.80 -4.75
C LYS A 10 10.68 -25.95 -5.97
N GLU A 11 10.16 -27.16 -6.21
CA GLU A 11 9.25 -27.43 -7.34
C GLU A 11 7.95 -26.63 -7.20
N LEU A 12 7.38 -26.62 -5.99
CA LEU A 12 6.17 -25.82 -5.73
C LEU A 12 6.43 -24.33 -5.95
N ALA A 13 7.52 -23.82 -5.42
CA ALA A 13 7.87 -22.40 -5.60
C ALA A 13 8.00 -22.03 -7.08
N GLN A 14 8.62 -22.91 -7.88
CA GLN A 14 8.77 -22.70 -9.30
C GLN A 14 7.42 -22.73 -10.02
N GLN A 15 6.55 -23.67 -9.68
CA GLN A 15 5.20 -23.77 -10.24
C GLN A 15 4.38 -22.54 -9.93
N VAL A 16 4.43 -22.07 -8.68
CA VAL A 16 3.71 -20.85 -8.27
C VAL A 16 4.20 -19.65 -9.06
N ARG A 17 5.50 -19.46 -9.19
CA ARG A 17 6.07 -18.36 -9.97
C ARG A 17 5.62 -18.40 -11.43
N ASN A 18 5.68 -19.59 -12.04
CA ASN A 18 5.26 -19.75 -13.44
C ASN A 18 3.78 -19.45 -13.64
N LYS A 19 2.95 -19.92 -12.71
CA LYS A 19 1.50 -19.71 -12.79
C LYS A 19 1.15 -18.22 -12.62
N VAL A 20 1.76 -17.56 -11.65
CA VAL A 20 1.53 -16.12 -11.42
C VAL A 20 1.97 -15.32 -12.65
N ALA A 21 3.14 -15.61 -13.21
CA ALA A 21 3.62 -14.93 -14.41
C ALA A 21 2.68 -15.09 -15.61
N LYS A 22 2.02 -16.25 -15.73
CA LYS A 22 1.09 -16.52 -16.84
C LYS A 22 -0.31 -15.94 -16.61
N THR A 23 -0.72 -15.76 -15.33
CA THR A 23 -2.12 -15.45 -14.99
C THR A 23 -2.38 -13.99 -14.67
N GLY A 24 -1.51 -13.06 -15.05
CA GLY A 24 -1.80 -11.64 -14.95
C GLY A 24 -0.93 -10.86 -14.00
N GLU A 25 0.22 -11.40 -13.60
CA GLU A 25 1.17 -10.65 -12.77
C GLU A 25 1.54 -9.29 -13.37
N PRO A 26 1.82 -9.18 -14.70
CA PRO A 26 2.13 -7.87 -15.28
C PRO A 26 1.00 -6.85 -15.14
N VAL A 27 -0.26 -7.30 -15.24
CA VAL A 27 -1.43 -6.44 -15.07
C VAL A 27 -1.53 -5.97 -13.63
N LEU A 28 -1.35 -6.88 -12.67
CA LEU A 28 -1.38 -6.55 -11.24
C LEU A 28 -0.25 -5.58 -10.87
N GLN A 29 0.95 -5.79 -11.41
CA GLN A 29 2.07 -4.86 -11.20
C GLN A 29 1.72 -3.46 -11.67
N GLN A 30 1.14 -3.33 -12.84
CA GLN A 30 0.75 -2.04 -13.37
C GLN A 30 -0.34 -1.38 -12.51
N ARG A 31 -1.32 -2.15 -12.03
CA ARG A 31 -2.34 -1.64 -11.12
C ARG A 31 -1.73 -1.12 -9.80
N GLY A 32 -0.74 -1.85 -9.27
CA GLY A 32 -0.03 -1.42 -8.07
C GLY A 32 0.72 -0.10 -8.26
N LEU A 33 1.42 0.03 -9.37
CA LEU A 33 2.12 1.27 -9.71
C LEU A 33 1.13 2.42 -9.94
N ASP A 34 0.03 2.14 -10.60
CA ASP A 34 -1.00 3.14 -10.89
C ASP A 34 -1.65 3.68 -9.63
N ILE A 35 -2.00 2.83 -8.67
CA ILE A 35 -2.63 3.29 -7.42
C ILE A 35 -1.66 4.13 -6.57
N VAL A 36 -0.38 3.76 -6.53
CA VAL A 36 0.63 4.56 -5.83
C VAL A 36 0.71 5.96 -6.45
N GLU A 37 0.74 6.04 -7.78
CA GLU A 37 0.81 7.32 -8.49
C GLU A 37 -0.46 8.13 -8.30
N ASP A 38 -1.64 7.51 -8.40
CA ASP A 38 -2.93 8.17 -8.21
C ASP A 38 -3.07 8.75 -6.81
N LEU A 39 -2.70 7.99 -5.79
CA LEU A 39 -2.74 8.48 -4.40
C LEU A 39 -1.79 9.64 -4.20
N ALA A 40 -0.58 9.57 -4.75
CA ALA A 40 0.38 10.67 -4.65
C ALA A 40 -0.18 11.95 -5.27
N LYS A 41 -0.80 11.86 -6.44
CA LYS A 41 -1.40 13.00 -7.13
C LYS A 41 -2.60 13.57 -6.37
N GLU A 42 -3.48 12.71 -5.88
CA GLU A 42 -4.66 13.14 -5.13
C GLU A 42 -4.29 13.87 -3.84
N LEU A 43 -3.24 13.42 -3.17
CA LEU A 43 -2.83 13.99 -1.90
C LEU A 43 -2.06 15.31 -2.05
N THR A 44 -1.25 15.45 -3.10
CA THR A 44 -0.32 16.57 -3.23
C THR A 44 -0.40 17.32 -4.57
N GLY A 45 -1.38 17.00 -5.42
CA GLY A 45 -1.59 17.69 -6.68
C GLY A 45 -2.16 19.10 -6.49
N PRO A 46 -2.53 19.78 -7.60
CA PRO A 46 -3.09 21.14 -7.53
C PRO A 46 -4.31 21.28 -6.61
N ASP A 47 -5.14 20.23 -6.55
CA ASP A 47 -6.31 20.18 -5.68
C ASP A 47 -6.06 19.35 -4.43
N GLY A 48 -4.79 19.12 -4.09
CA GLY A 48 -4.38 18.31 -2.94
C GLY A 48 -4.50 19.04 -1.61
N LEU A 49 -4.06 18.34 -0.57
CA LEU A 49 -4.16 18.84 0.80
C LEU A 49 -3.12 19.92 1.09
N PRO A 50 -3.53 21.06 1.66
CA PRO A 50 -2.59 22.14 1.97
C PRO A 50 -1.60 21.72 3.06
N GLY A 51 -0.35 22.10 2.85
CA GLY A 51 0.72 21.86 3.82
C GLY A 51 1.26 20.44 3.86
N LEU A 52 0.76 19.58 3.00
CA LEU A 52 1.22 18.19 2.94
C LEU A 52 2.49 18.08 2.09
N LYS A 53 3.53 17.49 2.66
CA LYS A 53 4.81 17.29 1.98
C LYS A 53 4.91 15.85 1.51
N LEU A 54 5.19 15.66 0.21
CA LEU A 54 5.42 14.34 -0.38
C LEU A 54 6.91 14.05 -0.44
N LEU A 55 7.30 12.87 0.05
CA LEU A 55 8.64 12.34 -0.05
C LEU A 55 8.59 11.06 -0.91
N ARG A 56 9.14 11.14 -2.11
CA ARG A 56 9.14 10.00 -3.03
C ARG A 56 10.38 9.16 -2.79
N ASP A 57 10.22 7.98 -2.19
CA ASP A 57 11.34 7.08 -1.91
C ASP A 57 11.74 6.26 -3.14
N SER A 58 10.76 5.87 -3.96
CA SER A 58 10.99 5.11 -5.18
C SER A 58 9.74 5.18 -6.07
N ALA A 59 9.78 4.50 -7.23
CA ALA A 59 8.60 4.39 -8.09
C ALA A 59 7.45 3.64 -7.42
N THR A 60 7.75 2.82 -6.39
CA THR A 60 6.77 1.99 -5.70
C THR A 60 6.38 2.50 -4.33
N LYS A 61 7.01 3.56 -3.83
CA LYS A 61 6.78 4.02 -2.45
C LYS A 61 6.87 5.53 -2.31
N PHE A 62 5.92 6.12 -1.59
CA PHE A 62 5.99 7.51 -1.16
C PHE A 62 5.56 7.63 0.31
N ARG A 63 5.98 8.73 0.94
CA ARG A 63 5.57 9.10 2.28
C ARG A 63 5.00 10.51 2.26
N VAL A 64 4.02 10.79 3.12
CA VAL A 64 3.49 12.13 3.28
C VAL A 64 3.57 12.57 4.74
N GLN A 65 3.93 13.82 4.93
CA GLN A 65 4.11 14.43 6.24
C GLN A 65 3.52 15.83 6.25
N ARG A 66 3.10 16.29 7.40
CA ARG A 66 2.63 17.67 7.57
C ARG A 66 3.32 18.29 8.78
N SER A 67 4.05 19.41 8.59
CA SER A 67 4.69 20.14 9.67
C SER A 67 3.65 21.02 10.36
N PRO A 68 3.64 21.17 11.69
CA PRO A 68 4.60 20.63 12.66
C PRO A 68 4.20 19.28 13.26
N ARG A 69 3.32 18.52 12.62
CA ARG A 69 2.87 17.19 13.14
C ARG A 69 4.02 16.18 13.04
N ASN A 70 4.22 15.41 14.11
CA ASN A 70 5.20 14.32 14.12
C ASN A 70 4.51 13.01 13.73
N ALA A 71 3.92 13.02 12.55
CA ALA A 71 3.19 11.87 12.02
C ALA A 71 3.48 11.71 10.54
N GLU A 72 3.36 10.49 10.05
CA GLU A 72 3.68 10.13 8.68
C GLU A 72 2.76 9.03 8.18
N LEU A 73 2.34 9.15 6.92
CA LEU A 73 1.69 8.05 6.20
C LEU A 73 2.62 7.62 5.07
N ALA A 74 2.71 6.31 4.85
CA ALA A 74 3.48 5.76 3.73
C ALA A 74 2.61 4.78 2.95
N VAL A 75 2.74 4.83 1.63
CA VAL A 75 2.06 3.90 0.72
C VAL A 75 3.13 3.22 -0.11
N GLU A 76 3.08 1.90 -0.16
CA GLU A 76 4.07 1.12 -0.88
C GLU A 76 3.43 -0.04 -1.64
N TRP A 77 3.78 -0.17 -2.93
CA TRP A 77 3.47 -1.36 -3.70
C TRP A 77 4.51 -2.43 -3.39
N GLU A 78 4.08 -3.50 -2.71
CA GLU A 78 4.94 -4.62 -2.34
C GLU A 78 4.90 -5.66 -3.45
N ARG A 79 5.80 -5.50 -4.40
CA ARG A 79 5.83 -6.30 -5.62
C ARG A 79 5.92 -7.81 -5.36
N ASP A 80 6.73 -8.20 -4.37
CA ASP A 80 7.01 -9.62 -4.09
C ASP A 80 5.77 -10.38 -3.63
N ILE A 81 4.84 -9.70 -2.99
CA ILE A 81 3.62 -10.33 -2.46
C ILE A 81 2.35 -9.86 -3.17
N GLY A 82 2.47 -8.94 -4.13
CA GLY A 82 1.33 -8.43 -4.88
C GLY A 82 0.31 -7.69 -4.04
N ALA A 83 0.77 -6.95 -3.05
CA ALA A 83 -0.09 -6.21 -2.12
C ALA A 83 0.34 -4.75 -2.00
N LEU A 84 -0.62 -3.90 -1.64
CA LEU A 84 -0.38 -2.49 -1.37
C LEU A 84 -0.35 -2.29 0.14
N GLY A 85 0.73 -1.68 0.66
CA GLY A 85 0.88 -1.44 2.09
C GLY A 85 0.60 0.01 2.46
N LEU A 86 -0.16 0.21 3.52
CA LEU A 86 -0.38 1.51 4.14
C LEU A 86 0.21 1.48 5.53
N THR A 87 1.19 2.35 5.79
CA THR A 87 1.83 2.47 7.10
C THR A 87 1.51 3.84 7.69
N CYS A 88 1.08 3.86 8.93
CA CYS A 88 0.79 5.10 9.66
C CYS A 88 1.61 5.11 10.94
N GLN A 89 2.20 6.26 11.27
CA GLN A 89 2.99 6.39 12.49
C GLN A 89 2.92 7.79 13.06
N LYS A 90 2.72 7.88 14.38
CA LYS A 90 2.93 9.08 15.17
C LYS A 90 4.21 8.92 15.97
N HIS A 91 4.92 10.04 16.20
CA HIS A 91 6.14 10.01 16.99
C HIS A 91 5.89 9.39 18.37
N GLY A 92 6.73 8.44 18.75
CA GLY A 92 6.62 7.77 20.04
C GLY A 92 5.60 6.63 20.11
N GLU A 93 4.88 6.37 19.03
CA GLU A 93 3.91 5.28 18.96
C GLU A 93 4.36 4.18 18.01
N PRO A 94 3.90 2.93 18.20
CA PRO A 94 4.17 1.86 17.26
C PRO A 94 3.55 2.16 15.88
N LYS A 95 4.18 1.65 14.84
CA LYS A 95 3.64 1.77 13.49
C LYS A 95 2.38 0.93 13.34
N SER A 96 1.37 1.51 12.69
CA SER A 96 0.20 0.78 12.22
C SER A 96 0.44 0.40 10.77
N PHE A 97 0.16 -0.85 10.43
CA PHE A 97 0.42 -1.37 9.08
C PHE A 97 -0.75 -2.19 8.59
N VAL A 98 -1.23 -1.90 7.37
CA VAL A 98 -2.36 -2.59 6.76
C VAL A 98 -2.01 -2.91 5.32
N ARG A 99 -2.40 -4.10 4.86
CA ARG A 99 -2.23 -4.52 3.46
C ARG A 99 -3.56 -4.57 2.73
N TYR A 100 -3.50 -4.24 1.44
CA TYR A 100 -4.64 -4.23 0.54
C TYR A 100 -4.34 -5.10 -0.67
N VAL A 101 -5.34 -5.84 -1.12
CA VAL A 101 -5.25 -6.67 -2.33
C VAL A 101 -6.27 -6.18 -3.35
N TRP A 102 -5.98 -6.42 -4.62
CA TRP A 102 -6.88 -6.04 -5.70
C TRP A 102 -8.06 -6.99 -5.76
N ASP A 103 -9.27 -6.43 -5.72
CA ASP A 103 -10.52 -7.17 -5.85
C ASP A 103 -11.07 -6.95 -7.25
N GLU A 104 -10.95 -7.95 -8.12
CA GLU A 104 -11.42 -7.88 -9.50
C GLU A 104 -12.93 -7.72 -9.59
N GLY A 105 -13.69 -8.36 -8.70
CA GLY A 105 -15.14 -8.28 -8.71
C GLY A 105 -15.66 -6.88 -8.41
N GLU A 106 -14.99 -6.17 -7.52
CA GLU A 106 -15.40 -4.83 -7.09
C GLU A 106 -14.54 -3.74 -7.74
N SER A 107 -13.50 -4.10 -8.46
CA SER A 107 -12.54 -3.19 -9.10
C SER A 107 -11.95 -2.16 -8.14
N LYS A 108 -11.50 -2.64 -6.97
CA LYS A 108 -10.87 -1.77 -5.97
C LYS A 108 -9.88 -2.52 -5.08
N TRP A 109 -9.06 -1.75 -4.39
CA TRP A 109 -8.09 -2.28 -3.44
C TRP A 109 -8.75 -2.45 -2.08
N ARG A 110 -8.90 -3.68 -1.63
CA ARG A 110 -9.57 -4.02 -0.38
C ARG A 110 -8.60 -4.45 0.70
N LYS A 111 -8.91 -4.07 1.94
CA LYS A 111 -8.16 -4.49 3.10
C LYS A 111 -8.18 -6.02 3.20
N LEU A 112 -7.01 -6.60 3.44
CA LEU A 112 -6.84 -8.06 3.48
C LEU A 112 -7.70 -8.73 4.56
N ASP A 113 -7.83 -8.09 5.72
CA ASP A 113 -8.54 -8.63 6.88
C ASP A 113 -9.86 -7.94 7.16
N GLY A 114 -10.56 -7.45 6.15
CA GLY A 114 -11.81 -6.79 6.42
C GLY A 114 -12.42 -6.15 5.19
N GLY A 115 -13.40 -5.29 5.39
CA GLY A 115 -14.12 -4.65 4.32
C GLY A 115 -13.61 -3.27 3.90
N GLY A 116 -12.52 -2.80 4.48
CA GLY A 116 -11.98 -1.46 4.20
C GLY A 116 -11.39 -1.35 2.79
N GLU A 117 -11.48 -0.16 2.22
CA GLU A 117 -10.97 0.16 0.91
C GLU A 117 -9.91 1.26 1.04
N ILE A 118 -8.87 1.24 0.17
CA ILE A 118 -7.68 2.08 0.35
C ILE A 118 -7.98 3.58 0.41
N TYR A 119 -8.85 4.11 -0.46
CA TYR A 119 -9.14 5.54 -0.46
C TYR A 119 -9.84 5.99 0.82
N GLU A 120 -10.78 5.18 1.32
CA GLU A 120 -11.48 5.45 2.57
C GLU A 120 -10.51 5.41 3.75
N ASP A 121 -9.66 4.40 3.79
CA ASP A 121 -8.71 4.20 4.89
C ASP A 121 -7.61 5.28 4.89
N VAL A 122 -7.14 5.69 3.72
CA VAL A 122 -6.18 6.81 3.61
C VAL A 122 -6.83 8.10 4.11
N THR A 123 -8.07 8.35 3.74
CA THR A 123 -8.81 9.53 4.21
C THR A 123 -8.94 9.53 5.74
N SER A 124 -9.35 8.39 6.31
CA SER A 124 -9.46 8.25 7.77
C SER A 124 -8.11 8.43 8.45
N ALA A 125 -7.05 7.86 7.89
CA ALA A 125 -5.69 7.99 8.43
C ALA A 125 -5.18 9.42 8.36
N LEU A 126 -5.48 10.15 7.28
CA LEU A 126 -5.10 11.55 7.17
C LEU A 126 -5.74 12.38 8.28
N ILE A 127 -7.02 12.16 8.55
CA ILE A 127 -7.72 12.86 9.63
C ILE A 127 -7.15 12.47 10.99
N GLU A 128 -6.89 11.20 11.20
CA GLU A 128 -6.38 10.70 12.49
C GLU A 128 -4.96 11.21 12.79
N TYR A 129 -4.07 11.20 11.79
CA TYR A 129 -2.65 11.43 12.00
C TYR A 129 -2.17 12.83 11.59
N LEU A 130 -2.67 13.38 10.50
CA LEU A 130 -2.13 14.62 9.92
C LEU A 130 -3.06 15.82 9.99
N TYR A 131 -4.36 15.59 10.01
CA TYR A 131 -5.38 16.66 10.06
C TYR A 131 -6.39 16.42 11.17
N PRO A 132 -5.94 16.27 12.45
CA PRO A 132 -6.87 15.98 13.56
C PRO A 132 -7.88 17.09 13.79
N GLU A 133 -7.62 18.32 13.32
CA GLU A 133 -8.57 19.43 13.39
C GLU A 133 -9.83 19.17 12.56
N MET A 134 -9.78 18.24 11.60
CA MET A 134 -10.93 17.85 10.78
C MET A 134 -11.80 16.78 11.44
N LYS A 135 -11.40 16.29 12.59
CA LYS A 135 -12.15 15.29 13.33
C LYS A 135 -13.40 15.93 13.93
N THR A 136 -14.56 15.36 13.66
CA THR A 136 -15.84 15.88 14.17
C THR A 136 -16.37 15.07 15.31
#